data_22463dd533f4cd450b7156039d24e234
#
_entry.id   22463dd533f4cd450b7156039d24e234
#
_cell.length_a   1.000
_cell.length_b   1.000
_cell.length_c   1.000
_cell.angle_alpha   90.00
_cell.angle_beta   90.00
_cell.angle_gamma   90.00
#
_symmetry.space_group_name_H-M   'P 1'
#
loop_
_entity.id
_entity.type
_entity.pdbx_description
1 polymer ?
#
loop_
_entity_poly.entity_id
_entity_poly.type
_entity_poly.pdbx_seq_one_letter_code
_entity_poly.pdbx_strand_id
1 'polypeptide(L)'
;MTRIGIFGGAFDPIHYGHLLAAEQARESLALNKILFVPVGDPPHKGKHLKSTAHHRRSMVELAIADHVSFVLSCIDLDRPGPHYAVDTVQLIRQHFQLSVESCFFLVGADLLPSFPNWYKATRLIQLCRIAVLKRPGYELNVQQLDNMLQGLPHQCDIVTIPELGLSSSHLRQMAESGRSLHYQTPASVIAYIQK
;
A
#
# COMPACT_ATOMS: atom_id res chain seq x y z
N MET A 1 5.31 0.54 22.61
CA MET A 1 6.09 0.85 21.37
C MET A 1 5.14 1.23 20.26
N THR A 2 5.47 2.24 19.48
CA THR A 2 4.63 2.68 18.35
C THR A 2 4.74 1.68 17.20
N ARG A 3 3.61 1.13 16.73
CA ARG A 3 3.52 0.19 15.61
C ARG A 3 3.02 0.95 14.37
N ILE A 4 3.75 0.84 13.27
CA ILE A 4 3.46 1.59 12.04
C ILE A 4 3.30 0.64 10.86
N GLY A 5 2.20 0.82 10.11
CA GLY A 5 1.99 0.21 8.82
C GLY A 5 2.46 1.13 7.70
N ILE A 6 3.16 0.58 6.73
CA ILE A 6 3.60 1.26 5.51
C ILE A 6 2.77 0.70 4.35
N PHE A 7 1.93 1.53 3.77
CA PHE A 7 1.09 1.16 2.65
C PHE A 7 1.56 1.88 1.39
N GLY A 8 2.46 1.23 0.67
CA GLY A 8 2.98 1.73 -0.61
C GLY A 8 2.02 1.42 -1.75
N GLY A 9 1.86 2.37 -2.67
CA GLY A 9 1.00 2.15 -3.82
C GLY A 9 1.07 3.26 -4.87
N ALA A 10 0.54 2.97 -6.05
CA ALA A 10 0.35 3.98 -7.09
C ALA A 10 -0.72 5.00 -6.70
N PHE A 11 -1.84 4.54 -6.10
CA PHE A 11 -3.01 5.34 -5.74
C PHE A 11 -3.51 6.24 -6.88
N ASP A 12 -3.76 5.62 -8.03
CA ASP A 12 -4.06 6.31 -9.29
C ASP A 12 -5.44 5.96 -9.88
N PRO A 13 -6.57 6.38 -9.26
CA PRO A 13 -6.71 7.05 -7.97
C PRO A 13 -6.75 6.11 -6.76
N ILE A 14 -6.63 6.68 -5.56
CA ILE A 14 -7.00 6.01 -4.33
C ILE A 14 -8.50 5.74 -4.30
N HIS A 15 -8.96 4.66 -3.64
CA HIS A 15 -10.36 4.27 -3.57
C HIS A 15 -10.68 3.55 -2.26
N TYR A 16 -11.97 3.32 -1.99
CA TYR A 16 -12.42 2.69 -0.73
C TYR A 16 -11.80 1.30 -0.50
N GLY A 17 -11.44 0.56 -1.55
CA GLY A 17 -10.71 -0.70 -1.38
C GLY A 17 -9.35 -0.53 -0.71
N HIS A 18 -8.62 0.55 -1.01
CA HIS A 18 -7.36 0.86 -0.32
C HIS A 18 -7.61 1.29 1.13
N LEU A 19 -8.59 2.17 1.37
CA LEU A 19 -8.88 2.69 2.69
C LEU A 19 -9.36 1.59 3.64
N LEU A 20 -10.27 0.72 3.17
CA LEU A 20 -10.76 -0.42 3.94
C LEU A 20 -9.64 -1.42 4.25
N ALA A 21 -8.78 -1.73 3.29
CA ALA A 21 -7.64 -2.62 3.51
C ALA A 21 -6.66 -2.06 4.55
N ALA A 22 -6.40 -0.76 4.50
CA ALA A 22 -5.57 -0.07 5.49
C ALA A 22 -6.19 -0.13 6.89
N GLU A 23 -7.49 0.13 7.01
CA GLU A 23 -8.18 0.11 8.31
C GLU A 23 -8.22 -1.31 8.91
N GLN A 24 -8.53 -2.32 8.10
CA GLN A 24 -8.50 -3.71 8.56
C GLN A 24 -7.09 -4.12 9.04
N ALA A 25 -6.04 -3.68 8.36
CA ALA A 25 -4.67 -3.92 8.81
C ALA A 25 -4.37 -3.18 10.11
N ARG A 26 -4.81 -1.92 10.23
CA ARG A 26 -4.62 -1.12 11.44
C ARG A 26 -5.24 -1.79 12.67
N GLU A 27 -6.48 -2.24 12.55
CA GLU A 27 -7.18 -2.90 13.65
C GLU A 27 -6.59 -4.28 13.96
N SER A 28 -6.45 -5.13 12.96
CA SER A 28 -5.99 -6.53 13.15
C SER A 28 -4.58 -6.62 13.74
N LEU A 29 -3.70 -5.67 13.39
CA LEU A 29 -2.32 -5.64 13.83
C LEU A 29 -2.06 -4.62 14.94
N ALA A 30 -3.10 -3.98 15.48
CA ALA A 30 -3.02 -2.94 16.51
C ALA A 30 -1.99 -1.84 16.13
N LEU A 31 -2.06 -1.34 14.88
CA LEU A 31 -1.15 -0.30 14.39
C LEU A 31 -1.62 1.07 14.89
N ASN A 32 -0.69 1.86 15.38
CA ASN A 32 -0.97 3.23 15.81
C ASN A 32 -1.19 4.17 14.61
N LYS A 33 -0.46 3.91 13.50
CA LYS A 33 -0.55 4.71 12.28
C LYS A 33 -0.39 3.83 11.04
N ILE A 34 -1.04 4.26 9.95
CA ILE A 34 -0.75 3.78 8.59
C ILE A 34 -0.16 4.94 7.80
N LEU A 35 1.04 4.76 7.27
CA LEU A 35 1.65 5.69 6.33
C LEU A 35 1.26 5.30 4.91
N PHE A 36 0.45 6.12 4.26
CA PHE A 36 0.19 6.00 2.83
C PHE A 36 1.37 6.61 2.08
N VAL A 37 2.05 5.80 1.29
CA VAL A 37 3.26 6.18 0.55
C VAL A 37 2.98 6.09 -0.95
N PRO A 38 2.55 7.19 -1.59
CA PRO A 38 2.45 7.23 -3.05
C PRO A 38 3.83 7.05 -3.67
N VAL A 39 4.00 5.99 -4.48
CA VAL A 39 5.26 5.75 -5.16
C VAL A 39 5.48 6.78 -6.28
N GLY A 40 6.66 7.39 -6.35
CA GLY A 40 7.00 8.37 -7.39
C GLY A 40 7.28 7.68 -8.73
N ASP A 41 8.34 6.89 -8.77
CA ASP A 41 8.80 6.14 -9.96
C ASP A 41 8.92 4.65 -9.63
N PRO A 42 7.83 3.86 -9.80
CA PRO A 42 7.86 2.44 -9.50
C PRO A 42 8.64 1.68 -10.57
N PRO A 43 9.62 0.82 -10.19
CA PRO A 43 10.49 0.13 -11.15
C PRO A 43 9.72 -0.79 -12.12
N HIS A 44 8.53 -1.26 -11.71
CA HIS A 44 7.72 -2.17 -12.53
C HIS A 44 6.52 -1.50 -13.22
N LYS A 45 6.16 -0.28 -12.85
CA LYS A 45 4.93 0.40 -13.31
C LYS A 45 5.16 1.79 -13.92
N GLY A 46 6.40 2.27 -14.02
CA GLY A 46 6.70 3.66 -14.39
C GLY A 46 6.05 4.15 -15.70
N LYS A 47 5.82 3.27 -16.67
CA LYS A 47 5.17 3.60 -17.95
C LYS A 47 3.64 3.53 -17.92
N HIS A 48 3.02 3.12 -16.80
CA HIS A 48 1.58 2.85 -16.71
C HIS A 48 0.82 3.78 -15.77
N LEU A 49 1.51 4.68 -15.05
CA LEU A 49 0.85 5.69 -14.25
C LEU A 49 0.24 6.76 -15.18
N LYS A 50 -1.05 7.02 -15.02
CA LYS A 50 -1.78 7.99 -15.82
C LYS A 50 -1.71 9.40 -15.21
N SER A 51 -1.76 9.46 -13.88
CA SER A 51 -1.68 10.73 -13.15
C SER A 51 -0.26 11.02 -12.66
N THR A 52 0.10 12.30 -12.66
CA THR A 52 1.38 12.75 -12.10
C THR A 52 1.50 12.41 -10.60
N ALA A 53 2.71 12.37 -10.08
CA ALA A 53 2.96 12.20 -8.66
C ALA A 53 2.21 13.23 -7.80
N HIS A 54 2.13 14.48 -8.27
CA HIS A 54 1.41 15.56 -7.60
C HIS A 54 -0.09 15.25 -7.47
N HIS A 55 -0.76 14.85 -8.54
CA HIS A 55 -2.18 14.51 -8.50
C HIS A 55 -2.45 13.32 -7.59
N ARG A 56 -1.60 12.28 -7.62
CA ARG A 56 -1.76 11.08 -6.78
C ARG A 56 -1.56 11.41 -5.29
N ARG A 57 -0.56 12.25 -4.96
CA ARG A 57 -0.38 12.80 -3.63
C ARG A 57 -1.63 13.53 -3.14
N SER A 58 -2.16 14.48 -3.93
CA SER A 58 -3.33 15.27 -3.55
C SER A 58 -4.56 14.39 -3.34
N MET A 59 -4.78 13.37 -4.19
CA MET A 59 -5.89 12.43 -4.02
C MET A 59 -5.75 11.61 -2.73
N VAL A 60 -4.56 11.15 -2.38
CA VAL A 60 -4.33 10.44 -1.11
C VAL A 60 -4.57 11.36 0.07
N GLU A 61 -4.02 12.57 0.07
CA GLU A 61 -4.20 13.56 1.13
C GLU A 61 -5.68 13.85 1.39
N LEU A 62 -6.46 14.08 0.32
CA LEU A 62 -7.90 14.29 0.40
C LEU A 62 -8.67 13.07 0.89
N ALA A 63 -8.22 11.87 0.54
CA ALA A 63 -8.91 10.64 0.90
C ALA A 63 -8.76 10.24 2.37
N ILE A 64 -7.68 10.65 3.02
CA ILE A 64 -7.36 10.27 4.40
C ILE A 64 -7.53 11.42 5.40
N ALA A 65 -8.01 12.58 4.95
CA ALA A 65 -8.02 13.82 5.74
C ALA A 65 -8.85 13.73 7.04
N ASP A 66 -9.86 12.88 7.09
CA ASP A 66 -10.75 12.68 8.23
C ASP A 66 -10.31 11.55 9.18
N HIS A 67 -9.20 10.86 8.87
CA HIS A 67 -8.76 9.70 9.65
C HIS A 67 -7.49 9.97 10.47
N VAL A 68 -7.62 10.07 11.79
CA VAL A 68 -6.53 10.46 12.72
C VAL A 68 -5.30 9.56 12.70
N SER A 69 -5.45 8.30 12.32
CA SER A 69 -4.34 7.32 12.26
C SER A 69 -3.78 7.13 10.86
N PHE A 70 -4.35 7.76 9.83
CA PHE A 70 -3.82 7.70 8.46
C PHE A 70 -2.97 8.94 8.19
N VAL A 71 -1.79 8.72 7.65
CA VAL A 71 -0.81 9.79 7.41
C VAL A 71 -0.25 9.66 5.99
N LEU A 72 -0.24 10.75 5.25
CA LEU A 72 0.48 10.82 3.99
C LEU A 72 1.98 10.90 4.25
N SER A 73 2.77 10.05 3.60
CA SER A 73 4.23 10.13 3.59
C SER A 73 4.74 10.36 2.17
N CYS A 74 5.43 11.47 1.96
CA CYS A 74 6.00 11.83 0.66
C CYS A 74 7.42 11.29 0.45
N ILE A 75 7.89 10.38 1.30
CA ILE A 75 9.28 9.91 1.32
C ILE A 75 9.79 9.40 -0.04
N ASP A 76 8.91 8.81 -0.85
CA ASP A 76 9.26 8.38 -2.20
C ASP A 76 9.12 9.52 -3.23
N LEU A 77 8.25 10.49 -3.00
CA LEU A 77 8.09 11.63 -3.89
C LEU A 77 9.19 12.66 -3.73
N ASP A 78 9.79 12.74 -2.54
CA ASP A 78 10.79 13.72 -2.16
C ASP A 78 12.23 13.28 -2.51
N ARG A 79 12.41 12.11 -3.13
CA ARG A 79 13.72 11.59 -3.55
C ARG A 79 13.71 11.15 -5.00
N PRO A 80 14.87 11.11 -5.68
CA PRO A 80 14.93 10.56 -7.03
C PRO A 80 14.65 9.05 -7.03
N GLY A 81 14.00 8.57 -8.10
CA GLY A 81 13.76 7.15 -8.34
C GLY A 81 15.00 6.39 -8.83
N PRO A 82 14.88 5.09 -9.03
CA PRO A 82 13.69 4.27 -8.84
C PRO A 82 13.35 4.01 -7.36
N HIS A 83 12.05 3.81 -7.05
CA HIS A 83 11.58 3.65 -5.68
C HIS A 83 11.32 2.19 -5.36
N TYR A 84 12.21 1.58 -4.58
CA TYR A 84 12.08 0.19 -4.12
C TYR A 84 11.53 0.14 -2.69
N ALA A 85 10.66 -0.84 -2.41
CA ALA A 85 10.06 -1.04 -1.10
C ALA A 85 11.09 -1.16 0.04
N VAL A 86 12.21 -1.83 -0.21
CA VAL A 86 13.29 -1.99 0.77
C VAL A 86 13.87 -0.65 1.22
N ASP A 87 14.06 0.29 0.29
CA ASP A 87 14.64 1.61 0.59
C ASP A 87 13.62 2.46 1.34
N THR A 88 12.36 2.45 0.90
CA THR A 88 11.24 3.12 1.57
C THR A 88 11.10 2.67 3.02
N VAL A 89 11.09 1.35 3.25
CA VAL A 89 11.00 0.78 4.60
C VAL A 89 12.21 1.16 5.45
N GLN A 90 13.42 1.09 4.89
CA GLN A 90 14.64 1.47 5.62
C GLN A 90 14.60 2.93 6.07
N LEU A 91 14.21 3.85 5.20
CA LEU A 91 14.11 5.28 5.52
C LEU A 91 13.05 5.55 6.58
N ILE A 92 11.86 4.94 6.46
CA ILE A 92 10.78 5.09 7.45
C ILE A 92 11.21 4.54 8.81
N ARG A 93 11.85 3.36 8.83
CA ARG A 93 12.36 2.80 10.08
C ARG A 93 13.37 3.71 10.77
N GLN A 94 14.28 4.28 10.02
CA GLN A 94 15.27 5.23 10.55
C GLN A 94 14.59 6.50 11.10
N HIS A 95 13.66 7.07 10.35
CA HIS A 95 12.96 8.29 10.74
C HIS A 95 12.15 8.12 12.02
N PHE A 96 11.42 7.02 12.16
CA PHE A 96 10.57 6.73 13.33
C PHE A 96 11.26 5.86 14.38
N GLN A 97 12.52 5.49 14.21
CA GLN A 97 13.31 4.63 15.11
C GLN A 97 12.59 3.31 15.45
N LEU A 98 12.00 2.65 14.43
CA LEU A 98 11.21 1.44 14.61
C LEU A 98 12.09 0.19 14.70
N SER A 99 11.71 -0.74 15.60
CA SER A 99 12.18 -2.12 15.54
C SER A 99 11.54 -2.87 14.36
N VAL A 100 12.07 -4.05 14.02
CA VAL A 100 11.47 -4.93 13.02
C VAL A 100 10.02 -5.27 13.38
N GLU A 101 9.78 -5.59 14.66
CA GLU A 101 8.47 -6.01 15.18
C GLU A 101 7.44 -4.88 15.25
N SER A 102 7.87 -3.64 15.07
CA SER A 102 7.00 -2.45 15.09
C SER A 102 6.75 -1.85 13.72
N CYS A 103 7.42 -2.37 12.68
CA CYS A 103 7.34 -1.89 11.31
C CYS A 103 6.66 -2.93 10.44
N PHE A 104 5.55 -2.58 9.80
CA PHE A 104 4.76 -3.48 8.96
C PHE A 104 4.68 -2.93 7.54
N PHE A 105 5.05 -3.74 6.55
CA PHE A 105 4.85 -3.40 5.15
C PHE A 105 3.61 -4.11 4.62
N LEU A 106 2.59 -3.35 4.21
CA LEU A 106 1.31 -3.87 3.73
C LEU A 106 1.41 -4.24 2.25
N VAL A 107 1.07 -5.50 1.92
CA VAL A 107 1.11 -6.00 0.55
C VAL A 107 -0.13 -6.83 0.23
N GLY A 108 -0.75 -6.60 -0.92
CA GLY A 108 -1.84 -7.45 -1.40
C GLY A 108 -1.38 -8.88 -1.67
N ALA A 109 -2.18 -9.87 -1.32
CA ALA A 109 -1.85 -11.28 -1.54
C ALA A 109 -1.60 -11.61 -3.03
N ASP A 110 -2.23 -10.86 -3.94
CA ASP A 110 -2.03 -10.96 -5.39
C ASP A 110 -0.61 -10.59 -5.86
N LEU A 111 0.16 -9.87 -5.05
CA LEU A 111 1.55 -9.50 -5.33
C LEU A 111 2.57 -10.51 -4.81
N LEU A 112 2.17 -11.43 -3.93
CA LEU A 112 3.08 -12.42 -3.35
C LEU A 112 3.81 -13.30 -4.37
N PRO A 113 3.18 -13.76 -5.47
CA PRO A 113 3.89 -14.54 -6.48
C PRO A 113 5.08 -13.79 -7.11
N SER A 114 5.03 -12.47 -7.16
CA SER A 114 6.11 -11.63 -7.66
C SER A 114 7.12 -11.19 -6.58
N PHE A 115 6.77 -11.36 -5.31
CA PHE A 115 7.54 -10.84 -4.17
C PHE A 115 9.01 -11.30 -4.14
N PRO A 116 9.35 -12.58 -4.45
CA PRO A 116 10.75 -13.03 -4.50
C PRO A 116 11.61 -12.27 -5.51
N ASN A 117 10.99 -11.73 -6.57
CA ASN A 117 11.65 -10.98 -7.62
C ASN A 117 11.80 -9.48 -7.31
N TRP A 118 11.32 -9.05 -6.16
CA TRP A 118 11.47 -7.66 -5.76
C TRP A 118 12.93 -7.35 -5.41
N TYR A 119 13.34 -6.14 -5.70
CA TYR A 119 14.69 -5.71 -5.39
C TYR A 119 15.02 -5.91 -3.92
N LYS A 120 16.02 -6.73 -3.63
CA LYS A 120 16.45 -7.08 -2.27
C LYS A 120 15.31 -7.59 -1.35
N ALA A 121 14.42 -8.45 -1.87
CA ALA A 121 13.29 -9.00 -1.11
C ALA A 121 13.71 -9.63 0.23
N THR A 122 14.80 -10.40 0.26
CA THR A 122 15.36 -10.98 1.51
C THR A 122 15.74 -9.89 2.51
N ARG A 123 16.28 -8.76 2.03
CA ARG A 123 16.59 -7.63 2.93
C ARG A 123 15.33 -6.97 3.45
N LEU A 124 14.28 -6.87 2.65
CA LEU A 124 13.00 -6.29 3.05
C LEU A 124 12.40 -7.03 4.25
N ILE A 125 12.34 -8.37 4.22
CA ILE A 125 11.82 -9.19 5.33
C ILE A 125 12.70 -9.15 6.59
N GLN A 126 13.96 -8.74 6.48
CA GLN A 126 14.83 -8.48 7.64
C GLN A 126 14.59 -7.10 8.27
N LEU A 127 13.94 -6.20 7.55
CA LEU A 127 13.70 -4.83 8.00
C LEU A 127 12.31 -4.62 8.62
N CYS A 128 11.32 -5.41 8.24
CA CYS A 128 9.96 -5.25 8.71
C CYS A 128 9.19 -6.57 8.68
N ARG A 129 8.04 -6.60 9.29
CA ARG A 129 7.04 -7.64 9.11
C ARG A 129 6.24 -7.36 7.83
N ILE A 130 5.85 -8.41 7.13
CA ILE A 130 5.03 -8.32 5.91
C ILE A 130 3.58 -8.59 6.29
N ALA A 131 2.74 -7.55 6.23
CA ALA A 131 1.31 -7.67 6.44
C ALA A 131 0.62 -8.01 5.12
N VAL A 132 0.26 -9.27 4.92
CA VAL A 132 -0.39 -9.76 3.70
C VAL A 132 -1.88 -9.52 3.77
N LEU A 133 -2.39 -8.65 2.90
CA LEU A 133 -3.80 -8.32 2.78
C LEU A 133 -4.48 -9.36 1.89
N LYS A 134 -5.23 -10.27 2.52
CA LYS A 134 -5.84 -11.43 1.88
C LYS A 134 -7.34 -11.24 1.71
N ARG A 135 -7.85 -11.43 0.49
CA ARG A 135 -9.29 -11.50 0.22
C ARG A 135 -9.85 -12.87 0.59
N PRO A 136 -11.16 -12.98 0.93
CA PRO A 136 -11.80 -14.27 1.12
C PRO A 136 -11.59 -15.19 -0.09
N GLY A 137 -11.44 -16.49 0.15
CA GLY A 137 -11.20 -17.47 -0.91
C GLY A 137 -9.76 -17.58 -1.43
N TYR A 138 -8.86 -16.67 -1.05
CA TYR A 138 -7.44 -16.81 -1.36
C TYR A 138 -6.75 -17.61 -0.25
N GLU A 139 -6.33 -18.84 -0.56
CA GLU A 139 -5.62 -19.69 0.40
C GLU A 139 -4.10 -19.41 0.35
N LEU A 140 -3.54 -19.11 1.52
CA LEU A 140 -2.09 -18.98 1.71
C LEU A 140 -1.61 -20.14 2.55
N ASN A 141 -0.70 -20.92 2.01
CA ASN A 141 -0.05 -22.02 2.70
C ASN A 141 1.34 -21.59 3.18
N VAL A 142 1.68 -21.87 4.45
CA VAL A 142 2.98 -21.56 5.05
C VAL A 142 4.13 -22.14 4.21
N GLN A 143 3.97 -23.39 3.72
CA GLN A 143 4.99 -24.02 2.89
C GLN A 143 5.20 -23.28 1.56
N GLN A 144 4.12 -22.75 0.96
CA GLN A 144 4.23 -21.94 -0.25
C GLN A 144 4.98 -20.64 0.01
N LEU A 145 4.72 -19.98 1.13
CA LEU A 145 5.44 -18.76 1.52
C LEU A 145 6.94 -19.02 1.71
N ASP A 146 7.30 -20.12 2.36
CA ASP A 146 8.72 -20.48 2.57
C ASP A 146 9.41 -20.87 1.27
N ASN A 147 8.69 -21.56 0.37
CA ASN A 147 9.19 -21.86 -0.97
C ASN A 147 9.37 -20.60 -1.84
N MET A 148 8.53 -19.56 -1.63
CA MET A 148 8.66 -18.28 -2.33
C MET A 148 9.89 -17.51 -1.87
N LEU A 149 10.10 -17.42 -0.55
CA LEU A 149 11.23 -16.73 0.05
C LEU A 149 11.49 -17.30 1.44
N GLN A 150 12.64 -17.93 1.61
CA GLN A 150 13.04 -18.53 2.89
C GLN A 150 12.96 -17.52 4.04
N GLY A 151 12.30 -17.90 5.13
CA GLY A 151 12.07 -17.06 6.29
C GLY A 151 10.86 -16.12 6.21
N LEU A 152 10.21 -16.01 5.06
CA LEU A 152 9.00 -15.18 4.91
C LEU A 152 7.88 -15.56 5.88
N PRO A 153 7.57 -16.85 6.15
CA PRO A 153 6.51 -17.23 7.08
C PRO A 153 6.68 -16.65 8.48
N HIS A 154 7.92 -16.56 8.97
CA HIS A 154 8.23 -16.02 10.29
C HIS A 154 8.07 -14.50 10.38
N GLN A 155 8.10 -13.82 9.24
CA GLN A 155 7.96 -12.36 9.13
C GLN A 155 6.61 -11.94 8.54
N CYS A 156 5.67 -12.88 8.38
CA CYS A 156 4.40 -12.65 7.70
C CYS A 156 3.23 -12.63 8.69
N ASP A 157 2.39 -11.60 8.59
CA ASP A 157 1.10 -11.51 9.27
C ASP A 157 -0.01 -11.50 8.21
N ILE A 158 -0.99 -12.39 8.34
CA ILE A 158 -2.10 -12.48 7.40
C ILE A 158 -3.27 -11.67 7.93
N VAL A 159 -3.70 -10.69 7.17
CA VAL A 159 -4.87 -9.86 7.45
C VAL A 159 -5.95 -10.14 6.43
N THR A 160 -7.08 -10.68 6.88
CA THR A 160 -8.24 -10.88 6.01
C THR A 160 -8.97 -9.55 5.81
N ILE A 161 -9.13 -9.14 4.56
CA ILE A 161 -9.87 -7.93 4.18
C ILE A 161 -11.15 -8.29 3.44
N PRO A 162 -12.24 -7.53 3.58
CA PRO A 162 -13.44 -7.74 2.79
C PRO A 162 -13.15 -7.63 1.29
N GLU A 163 -13.86 -8.43 0.49
CA GLU A 163 -13.75 -8.33 -0.96
C GLU A 163 -14.54 -7.12 -1.46
N LEU A 164 -13.84 -6.20 -2.09
CA LEU A 164 -14.42 -5.11 -2.86
C LEU A 164 -13.92 -5.20 -4.29
N GLY A 165 -14.83 -5.32 -5.25
CA GLY A 165 -14.53 -5.36 -6.68
C GLY A 165 -14.04 -4.03 -7.25
N LEU A 166 -13.23 -3.28 -6.49
CA LEU A 166 -12.72 -1.95 -6.85
C LEU A 166 -11.28 -2.05 -7.37
N SER A 167 -11.00 -1.34 -8.45
CA SER A 167 -9.63 -1.15 -8.93
C SER A 167 -9.43 0.24 -9.50
N SER A 168 -8.25 0.80 -9.32
CA SER A 168 -7.89 2.11 -9.88
C SER A 168 -8.05 2.15 -11.41
N SER A 169 -7.74 1.06 -12.09
CA SER A 169 -7.90 0.97 -13.56
C SER A 169 -9.36 1.07 -13.98
N HIS A 170 -10.27 0.39 -13.27
CA HIS A 170 -11.70 0.49 -13.54
C HIS A 170 -12.24 1.89 -13.26
N LEU A 171 -11.82 2.51 -12.15
CA LEU A 171 -12.23 3.88 -11.84
C LEU A 171 -11.79 4.88 -12.91
N ARG A 172 -10.57 4.74 -13.45
CA ARG A 172 -10.11 5.60 -14.55
C ARG A 172 -10.96 5.43 -15.81
N GLN A 173 -11.28 4.19 -16.21
CA GLN A 173 -12.16 3.92 -17.34
C GLN A 173 -13.55 4.53 -17.15
N MET A 174 -14.09 4.46 -15.92
CA MET A 174 -15.37 5.10 -15.59
C MET A 174 -15.28 6.62 -15.72
N ALA A 175 -14.24 7.24 -15.18
CA ALA A 175 -14.03 8.69 -15.29
C ALA A 175 -13.89 9.13 -16.75
N GLU A 176 -13.07 8.44 -17.54
CA GLU A 176 -12.88 8.70 -18.97
C GLU A 176 -14.19 8.60 -19.80
N SER A 177 -15.11 7.71 -19.38
CA SER A 177 -16.42 7.52 -20.00
C SER A 177 -17.54 8.36 -19.39
N GLY A 178 -17.21 9.31 -18.50
CA GLY A 178 -18.21 10.19 -17.86
C GLY A 178 -19.13 9.47 -16.86
N ARG A 179 -18.78 8.25 -16.43
CA ARG A 179 -19.58 7.47 -15.46
C ARG A 179 -19.31 7.93 -14.04
N SER A 180 -20.31 7.77 -13.18
CA SER A 180 -20.22 8.16 -11.77
C SER A 180 -19.19 7.35 -11.00
N LEU A 181 -18.36 8.04 -10.20
CA LEU A 181 -17.40 7.46 -9.26
C LEU A 181 -17.95 7.42 -7.82
N HIS A 182 -19.20 7.84 -7.59
CA HIS A 182 -19.81 7.83 -6.27
C HIS A 182 -19.74 6.44 -5.62
N TYR A 183 -19.45 6.43 -4.33
CA TYR A 183 -19.29 5.22 -3.50
C TYR A 183 -18.12 4.29 -3.88
N GLN A 184 -17.25 4.70 -4.80
CA GLN A 184 -16.04 3.95 -5.15
C GLN A 184 -14.77 4.61 -4.60
N THR A 185 -14.79 5.92 -4.50
CA THR A 185 -13.74 6.74 -3.88
C THR A 185 -14.37 7.88 -3.08
N PRO A 186 -13.68 8.51 -2.12
CA PRO A 186 -14.23 9.62 -1.34
C PRO A 186 -14.70 10.79 -2.21
N ALA A 187 -15.76 11.48 -1.75
CA ALA A 187 -16.33 12.61 -2.47
C ALA A 187 -15.31 13.73 -2.75
N SER A 188 -14.39 13.96 -1.81
CA SER A 188 -13.26 14.90 -1.97
C SER A 188 -12.35 14.54 -3.15
N VAL A 189 -12.09 13.24 -3.34
CA VAL A 189 -11.31 12.73 -4.47
C VAL A 189 -12.08 12.86 -5.78
N ILE A 190 -13.39 12.57 -5.78
CA ILE A 190 -14.26 12.78 -6.97
C ILE A 190 -14.22 14.24 -7.40
N ALA A 191 -14.43 15.16 -6.47
CA ALA A 191 -14.38 16.59 -6.75
C ALA A 191 -13.03 17.06 -7.28
N TYR A 192 -11.94 16.40 -6.87
CA TYR A 192 -10.59 16.66 -7.38
C TYR A 192 -10.39 16.16 -8.81
N ILE A 193 -10.87 14.96 -9.13
CA ILE A 193 -10.75 14.35 -10.47
C ILE A 193 -11.55 15.13 -11.52
N GLN A 194 -12.67 15.76 -11.13
CA GLN A 194 -13.57 16.50 -12.01
C GLN A 194 -13.14 17.95 -12.30
N LYS A 195 -12.07 18.43 -11.67
CA LYS A 195 -11.46 19.75 -11.93
C LYS A 195 -10.52 19.74 -13.13
#